data_c988721b5dd67405fc32ce3c2dfe7789
#
_entry.id   c988721b5dd67405fc32ce3c2dfe7789
#
_cell.length_a   1.000
_cell.length_b   1.000
_cell.length_c   1.000
_cell.angle_alpha   90.00
_cell.angle_beta   90.00
_cell.angle_gamma   90.00
#
_symmetry.space_group_name_H-M   'P 1'
#
loop_
_entity.id
_entity.type
_entity.pdbx_description
1 polymer ?
#
loop_
_entity_poly.entity_id
_entity_poly.type
_entity_poly.pdbx_seq_one_letter_code
_entity_poly.pdbx_strand_id
1 'polypeptide(L)'
;MVEETKRPLRRRRFGCILERKGSTGDVTSIEARYISPINGQRVSKRFAPGRRGDAEDWLETERSIVDLHRRGMMTWIPPRDRDGNTLTPKLTFGVFADGYVRRHRRKDGAEIAGSTLRNLRNDIKHLKEAFGDVKLAELTEELVTEWYYGPHPNGEWQFRSECIRLKMLLREACAPASKGAPPLLAENPFTLPIPPEPEAGSSDIPPVTPDELYHIYNAMPGYTRLSVYLAACAGGMRIGEVCGLMDTDFDLENKVLMIRRSVSHGADDLGPSRIGRLKT
;
A
#
# COMPACT_ATOMS: atom_id res chain seq x y z
N MET A 1 -56.16 24.30 4.26
CA MET A 1 -55.45 23.35 3.34
C MET A 1 -53.97 23.66 3.56
N VAL A 2 -53.28 22.79 4.27
CA VAL A 2 -51.83 22.92 4.50
C VAL A 2 -51.12 22.08 3.45
N GLU A 3 -50.38 22.73 2.56
CA GLU A 3 -49.60 22.09 1.53
C GLU A 3 -48.43 21.34 2.22
N GLU A 4 -48.48 20.02 2.14
CA GLU A 4 -47.42 19.11 2.61
C GLU A 4 -46.20 19.25 1.69
N THR A 5 -45.24 20.05 2.08
CA THR A 5 -43.96 20.23 1.38
C THR A 5 -43.20 18.89 1.37
N LYS A 6 -43.25 18.17 0.25
CA LYS A 6 -42.44 16.96 0.04
C LYS A 6 -40.95 17.28 0.20
N ARG A 7 -40.36 16.84 1.32
CA ARG A 7 -38.91 16.91 1.53
C ARG A 7 -38.19 16.21 0.39
N PRO A 8 -37.18 16.83 -0.24
CA PRO A 8 -36.44 16.19 -1.32
C PRO A 8 -35.74 14.94 -0.78
N LEU A 9 -35.97 13.80 -1.43
CA LEU A 9 -35.33 12.53 -1.11
C LEU A 9 -33.81 12.72 -1.19
N ARG A 10 -33.12 12.58 -0.07
CA ARG A 10 -31.64 12.62 0.00
C ARG A 10 -31.09 11.61 -0.99
N ARG A 11 -30.40 12.07 -2.04
CA ARG A 11 -29.74 11.20 -3.01
C ARG A 11 -28.78 10.27 -2.25
N ARG A 12 -29.02 8.97 -2.29
CA ARG A 12 -28.12 7.97 -1.72
C ARG A 12 -26.78 8.02 -2.46
N ARG A 13 -25.69 7.88 -1.72
CA ARG A 13 -24.33 7.92 -2.26
C ARG A 13 -23.96 6.66 -3.07
N PHE A 14 -24.66 5.53 -2.86
CA PHE A 14 -24.43 4.27 -3.55
C PHE A 14 -25.77 3.59 -3.85
N GLY A 15 -25.97 3.26 -5.12
CA GLY A 15 -27.17 2.59 -5.59
C GLY A 15 -28.46 3.40 -5.43
N CYS A 16 -29.57 2.81 -5.80
CA CYS A 16 -30.91 3.37 -5.60
C CYS A 16 -31.93 2.26 -5.34
N ILE A 17 -33.00 2.63 -4.65
CA ILE A 17 -34.15 1.76 -4.39
C ILE A 17 -35.37 2.35 -5.10
N LEU A 18 -36.05 1.53 -5.86
CA LEU A 18 -37.25 1.88 -6.61
C LEU A 18 -38.42 1.01 -6.14
N GLU A 19 -39.56 1.64 -5.94
CA GLU A 19 -40.85 0.95 -5.71
C GLU A 19 -41.54 0.74 -7.06
N ARG A 20 -41.83 -0.50 -7.36
CA ARG A 20 -42.64 -0.84 -8.55
C ARG A 20 -44.11 -0.92 -8.12
N LYS A 21 -44.96 -0.19 -8.80
CA LYS A 21 -46.38 -0.14 -8.55
C LYS A 21 -47.13 -0.93 -9.61
N GLY A 22 -48.17 -1.65 -9.21
CA GLY A 22 -49.09 -2.31 -10.08
C GLY A 22 -50.08 -1.34 -10.74
N SER A 23 -51.00 -1.86 -11.58
CA SER A 23 -52.03 -1.08 -12.25
C SER A 23 -53.02 -0.40 -11.27
N THR A 24 -53.15 -0.93 -10.07
CA THR A 24 -53.99 -0.38 -8.97
C THR A 24 -53.29 0.68 -8.14
N GLY A 25 -52.00 0.98 -8.41
CA GLY A 25 -51.20 1.94 -7.64
C GLY A 25 -50.47 1.36 -6.44
N ASP A 26 -50.78 0.13 -6.06
CA ASP A 26 -50.17 -0.56 -4.92
C ASP A 26 -48.71 -0.97 -5.23
N VAL A 27 -47.83 -0.91 -4.22
CA VAL A 27 -46.45 -1.35 -4.37
C VAL A 27 -46.42 -2.88 -4.51
N THR A 28 -46.00 -3.38 -5.66
CA THR A 28 -45.91 -4.81 -5.96
C THR A 28 -44.52 -5.39 -5.65
N SER A 29 -43.49 -4.61 -5.76
CA SER A 29 -42.13 -5.02 -5.37
C SER A 29 -41.21 -3.82 -5.17
N ILE A 30 -40.11 -4.05 -4.45
CA ILE A 30 -39.03 -3.08 -4.23
C ILE A 30 -37.81 -3.58 -4.99
N GLU A 31 -37.21 -2.74 -5.82
CA GLU A 31 -35.99 -3.05 -6.57
C GLU A 31 -34.81 -2.20 -6.07
N ALA A 32 -33.82 -2.86 -5.51
CA ALA A 32 -32.54 -2.25 -5.19
C ALA A 32 -31.57 -2.47 -6.34
N ARG A 33 -30.80 -1.45 -6.74
CA ARG A 33 -29.89 -1.52 -7.86
C ARG A 33 -28.64 -0.63 -7.69
N TYR A 34 -27.53 -1.07 -8.27
CA TYR A 34 -26.29 -0.30 -8.38
C TYR A 34 -25.56 -0.62 -9.69
N ILE A 35 -24.41 0.01 -9.92
CA ILE A 35 -23.58 -0.21 -11.11
C ILE A 35 -22.38 -1.09 -10.75
N SER A 36 -22.17 -2.16 -11.53
CA SER A 36 -21.03 -3.07 -11.40
C SER A 36 -19.71 -2.31 -11.54
N PRO A 37 -18.73 -2.55 -10.64
CA PRO A 37 -17.43 -1.90 -10.71
C PRO A 37 -16.52 -2.42 -11.83
N ILE A 38 -16.87 -3.55 -12.49
CA ILE A 38 -16.04 -4.18 -13.52
C ILE A 38 -16.45 -3.72 -14.92
N ASN A 39 -17.74 -3.82 -15.24
CA ASN A 39 -18.25 -3.65 -16.62
C ASN A 39 -19.26 -2.52 -16.78
N GLY A 40 -19.55 -1.76 -15.70
CA GLY A 40 -20.52 -0.68 -15.75
C GLY A 40 -21.99 -1.11 -15.92
N GLN A 41 -22.26 -2.41 -15.93
CA GLN A 41 -23.63 -2.92 -16.07
C GLN A 41 -24.44 -2.74 -14.78
N ARG A 42 -25.76 -2.67 -14.94
CA ARG A 42 -26.69 -2.58 -13.82
C ARG A 42 -26.85 -3.93 -13.12
N VAL A 43 -26.64 -3.93 -11.81
CA VAL A 43 -26.93 -5.07 -10.93
C VAL A 43 -28.17 -4.72 -10.11
N SER A 44 -29.13 -5.62 -10.03
CA SER A 44 -30.36 -5.39 -9.27
C SER A 44 -30.85 -6.64 -8.55
N LYS A 45 -31.54 -6.42 -7.42
CA LYS A 45 -32.24 -7.45 -6.64
C LYS A 45 -33.64 -6.95 -6.29
N ARG A 46 -34.62 -7.84 -6.41
CA ARG A 46 -36.01 -7.56 -6.06
C ARG A 46 -36.35 -8.11 -4.68
N PHE A 47 -37.18 -7.37 -3.96
CA PHE A 47 -37.67 -7.70 -2.65
C PHE A 47 -39.19 -7.58 -2.63
N ALA A 48 -39.85 -8.29 -1.71
CA ALA A 48 -41.30 -8.23 -1.52
C ALA A 48 -41.75 -6.83 -1.09
N PRO A 49 -43.01 -6.46 -1.29
CA PRO A 49 -43.61 -5.24 -0.78
C PRO A 49 -43.38 -5.15 0.74
N GLY A 50 -43.04 -3.95 1.23
CA GLY A 50 -42.78 -3.72 2.66
C GLY A 50 -41.34 -4.07 3.15
N ARG A 51 -40.57 -4.84 2.36
CA ARG A 51 -39.16 -5.23 2.72
C ARG A 51 -38.13 -4.20 2.30
N ARG A 52 -38.38 -2.91 2.54
CA ARG A 52 -37.47 -1.83 2.18
C ARG A 52 -36.15 -1.87 2.98
N GLY A 53 -36.23 -2.26 4.26
CA GLY A 53 -35.06 -2.43 5.12
C GLY A 53 -34.08 -3.46 4.54
N ASP A 54 -34.58 -4.62 4.10
CA ASP A 54 -33.75 -5.65 3.50
C ASP A 54 -33.06 -5.18 2.21
N ALA A 55 -33.74 -4.32 1.44
CA ALA A 55 -33.18 -3.73 0.22
C ALA A 55 -32.07 -2.71 0.57
N GLU A 56 -32.19 -2.02 1.70
CA GLU A 56 -31.19 -1.10 2.24
C GLU A 56 -29.96 -1.83 2.72
N ASP A 57 -30.16 -2.90 3.51
CA ASP A 57 -29.09 -3.75 4.05
C ASP A 57 -28.32 -4.45 2.93
N TRP A 58 -29.04 -4.93 1.89
CA TRP A 58 -28.39 -5.51 0.73
C TRP A 58 -27.52 -4.49 -0.02
N LEU A 59 -27.99 -3.25 -0.23
CA LEU A 59 -27.18 -2.21 -0.88
C LEU A 59 -25.95 -1.83 -0.04
N GLU A 60 -26.05 -1.80 1.28
CA GLU A 60 -24.90 -1.51 2.14
C GLU A 60 -23.87 -2.64 2.10
N THR A 61 -24.32 -3.90 2.08
CA THR A 61 -23.46 -5.08 1.87
C THR A 61 -22.75 -5.00 0.52
N GLU A 62 -23.49 -4.74 -0.55
CA GLU A 62 -22.90 -4.60 -1.91
C GLU A 62 -21.93 -3.42 -2.01
N ARG A 63 -22.23 -2.32 -1.34
CA ARG A 63 -21.32 -1.18 -1.24
C ARG A 63 -19.98 -1.57 -0.61
N SER A 64 -20.02 -2.31 0.51
CA SER A 64 -18.83 -2.78 1.19
C SER A 64 -17.99 -3.68 0.27
N ILE A 65 -18.62 -4.59 -0.47
CA ILE A 65 -17.95 -5.48 -1.43
C ILE A 65 -17.33 -4.68 -2.59
N VAL A 66 -18.02 -3.70 -3.14
CA VAL A 66 -17.51 -2.83 -4.20
C VAL A 66 -16.34 -1.98 -3.70
N ASP A 67 -16.40 -1.47 -2.48
CA ASP A 67 -15.31 -0.70 -1.88
C ASP A 67 -14.08 -1.59 -1.62
N LEU A 68 -14.25 -2.83 -1.18
CA LEU A 68 -13.17 -3.81 -1.06
C LEU A 68 -12.54 -4.14 -2.43
N HIS A 69 -13.35 -4.30 -3.47
CA HIS A 69 -12.86 -4.49 -4.83
C HIS A 69 -12.05 -3.30 -5.33
N ARG A 70 -12.54 -2.07 -5.13
CA ARG A 70 -11.82 -0.84 -5.49
C ARG A 70 -10.49 -0.69 -4.75
N ARG A 71 -10.42 -1.20 -3.53
CA ARG A 71 -9.18 -1.28 -2.75
C ARG A 71 -8.26 -2.42 -3.19
N GLY A 72 -8.65 -3.23 -4.15
CA GLY A 72 -7.90 -4.39 -4.63
C GLY A 72 -7.77 -5.51 -3.59
N MET A 73 -8.64 -5.54 -2.57
CA MET A 73 -8.65 -6.52 -1.50
C MET A 73 -9.41 -7.79 -1.85
N MET A 74 -10.32 -7.72 -2.81
CA MET A 74 -11.05 -8.86 -3.36
C MET A 74 -11.44 -8.61 -4.80
N THR A 75 -11.76 -9.67 -5.53
CA THR A 75 -12.40 -9.56 -6.83
C THR A 75 -13.91 -9.49 -6.63
N TRP A 76 -14.57 -8.46 -7.19
CA TRP A 76 -16.02 -8.40 -7.19
C TRP A 76 -16.58 -9.51 -8.10
N ILE A 77 -17.55 -10.25 -7.59
CA ILE A 77 -18.30 -11.29 -8.33
C ILE A 77 -19.77 -10.88 -8.36
N PRO A 78 -20.49 -11.07 -9.48
CA PRO A 78 -21.92 -10.78 -9.54
C PRO A 78 -22.69 -11.49 -8.42
N PRO A 79 -23.68 -10.85 -7.75
CA PRO A 79 -24.41 -11.47 -6.64
C PRO A 79 -25.04 -12.84 -6.94
N ARG A 80 -25.46 -13.06 -8.18
CA ARG A 80 -26.03 -14.33 -8.63
C ARG A 80 -25.02 -15.47 -8.73
N ASP A 81 -23.74 -15.14 -8.89
CA ASP A 81 -22.65 -16.10 -9.11
C ASP A 81 -21.85 -16.34 -7.82
N ARG A 82 -22.34 -15.81 -6.68
CA ARG A 82 -21.73 -15.99 -5.36
C ARG A 82 -22.34 -17.19 -4.65
N ASP A 83 -21.51 -18.15 -4.29
CA ASP A 83 -21.91 -19.21 -3.37
C ASP A 83 -22.11 -18.61 -1.97
N GLY A 84 -23.10 -19.12 -1.21
CA GLY A 84 -23.49 -18.56 0.10
C GLY A 84 -22.36 -18.48 1.13
N ASN A 85 -21.24 -19.15 0.88
CA ASN A 85 -20.03 -19.12 1.71
C ASN A 85 -19.00 -18.05 1.29
N THR A 86 -19.20 -17.38 0.14
CA THR A 86 -18.30 -16.38 -0.46
C THR A 86 -18.60 -14.95 0.05
N LEU A 87 -19.60 -14.76 0.91
CA LEU A 87 -20.17 -13.45 1.24
C LEU A 87 -19.58 -12.74 2.44
N THR A 88 -18.67 -13.35 3.16
CA THR A 88 -17.88 -12.62 4.14
C THR A 88 -16.41 -12.79 3.75
N PRO A 89 -15.84 -11.87 2.96
CA PRO A 89 -14.41 -11.88 2.85
C PRO A 89 -13.87 -11.78 4.28
N LYS A 90 -13.19 -12.82 4.73
CA LYS A 90 -12.37 -12.72 5.92
C LYS A 90 -11.28 -11.71 5.57
N LEU A 91 -11.56 -10.41 5.74
CA LEU A 91 -10.59 -9.37 5.52
C LEU A 91 -9.54 -9.50 6.62
N THR A 92 -8.53 -10.33 6.36
CA THR A 92 -7.39 -10.47 7.25
C THR A 92 -6.42 -9.31 7.03
N PHE A 93 -5.56 -9.07 8.01
CA PHE A 93 -4.48 -8.11 7.90
C PHE A 93 -3.61 -8.40 6.66
N GLY A 94 -3.30 -9.68 6.38
CA GLY A 94 -2.50 -10.08 5.22
C GLY A 94 -3.12 -9.65 3.89
N VAL A 95 -4.42 -9.88 3.71
CA VAL A 95 -5.15 -9.44 2.50
C VAL A 95 -5.16 -7.92 2.37
N PHE A 96 -5.35 -7.19 3.47
CA PHE A 96 -5.29 -5.74 3.51
C PHE A 96 -3.90 -5.21 3.11
N ALA A 97 -2.84 -5.76 3.71
CA ALA A 97 -1.46 -5.37 3.47
C ALA A 97 -1.02 -5.64 2.02
N ASP A 98 -1.39 -6.79 1.43
CA ASP A 98 -1.14 -7.10 0.02
C ASP A 98 -1.88 -6.12 -0.91
N GLY A 99 -3.12 -5.76 -0.57
CA GLY A 99 -3.87 -4.72 -1.26
C GLY A 99 -3.18 -3.35 -1.20
N TYR A 100 -2.61 -3.00 -0.04
CA TYR A 100 -1.84 -1.78 0.13
C TYR A 100 -0.61 -1.75 -0.80
N VAL A 101 0.20 -2.82 -0.84
CA VAL A 101 1.38 -2.91 -1.74
C VAL A 101 1.01 -2.64 -3.20
N ARG A 102 -0.08 -3.24 -3.66
CA ARG A 102 -0.53 -3.07 -5.06
C ARG A 102 -0.94 -1.64 -5.40
N ARG A 103 -1.52 -0.91 -4.44
CA ARG A 103 -2.03 0.46 -4.63
C ARG A 103 -1.01 1.53 -4.33
N HIS A 104 0.01 1.21 -3.52
CA HIS A 104 0.92 2.22 -3.00
C HIS A 104 1.66 2.93 -4.12
N ARG A 105 1.55 4.26 -4.13
CA ARG A 105 2.17 5.16 -5.10
C ARG A 105 2.83 6.32 -4.37
N ARG A 106 3.69 7.02 -5.06
CA ARG A 106 4.22 8.30 -4.59
C ARG A 106 3.11 9.34 -4.48
N LYS A 107 3.37 10.44 -3.78
CA LYS A 107 2.41 11.55 -3.63
C LYS A 107 1.99 12.18 -4.98
N ASP A 108 2.87 12.11 -5.97
CA ASP A 108 2.62 12.57 -7.35
C ASP A 108 1.90 11.53 -8.23
N GLY A 109 1.48 10.40 -7.66
CA GLY A 109 0.82 9.30 -8.36
C GLY A 109 1.76 8.36 -9.12
N ALA A 110 3.06 8.67 -9.22
CA ALA A 110 4.03 7.82 -9.87
C ALA A 110 4.33 6.54 -9.07
N GLU A 111 4.92 5.56 -9.74
CA GLU A 111 5.39 4.34 -9.08
C GLU A 111 6.48 4.66 -8.05
N ILE A 112 6.49 3.93 -6.94
CA ILE A 112 7.57 4.01 -5.96
C ILE A 112 8.85 3.38 -6.51
N ALA A 113 10.00 3.83 -6.02
CA ALA A 113 11.29 3.26 -6.41
C ALA A 113 11.38 1.78 -6.05
N GLY A 114 12.06 0.99 -6.89
CA GLY A 114 12.18 -0.46 -6.69
C GLY A 114 12.73 -0.85 -5.33
N SER A 115 13.77 -0.15 -4.84
CA SER A 115 14.31 -0.38 -3.50
C SER A 115 13.29 -0.10 -2.38
N THR A 116 12.49 0.96 -2.54
CA THR A 116 11.42 1.29 -1.58
C THR A 116 10.33 0.21 -1.59
N LEU A 117 9.98 -0.31 -2.78
CA LEU A 117 8.99 -1.39 -2.89
C LEU A 117 9.52 -2.69 -2.29
N ARG A 118 10.81 -3.00 -2.46
CA ARG A 118 11.45 -4.16 -1.83
C ARG A 118 11.38 -4.08 -0.32
N ASN A 119 11.77 -2.95 0.26
CA ASN A 119 11.71 -2.74 1.72
C ASN A 119 10.27 -2.83 2.24
N LEU A 120 9.31 -2.22 1.52
CA LEU A 120 7.89 -2.32 1.85
C LEU A 120 7.41 -3.78 1.87
N ARG A 121 7.78 -4.57 0.85
CA ARG A 121 7.43 -6.00 0.78
C ARG A 121 8.06 -6.81 1.91
N ASN A 122 9.31 -6.49 2.27
CA ASN A 122 10.01 -7.15 3.36
C ASN A 122 9.33 -6.87 4.71
N ASP A 123 9.05 -5.61 5.02
CA ASP A 123 8.34 -5.22 6.24
C ASP A 123 6.98 -5.93 6.34
N ILE A 124 6.22 -5.93 5.23
CA ILE A 124 4.90 -6.57 5.18
C ILE A 124 5.00 -8.10 5.32
N LYS A 125 6.04 -8.72 4.77
CA LYS A 125 6.28 -10.17 4.94
C LYS A 125 6.37 -10.51 6.43
N HIS A 126 7.21 -9.83 7.19
CA HIS A 126 7.37 -10.08 8.62
C HIS A 126 6.09 -9.76 9.42
N LEU A 127 5.43 -8.66 9.10
CA LEU A 127 4.14 -8.33 9.74
C LEU A 127 3.05 -9.37 9.43
N LYS A 128 3.09 -10.02 8.29
CA LYS A 128 2.17 -11.13 7.95
C LYS A 128 2.50 -12.41 8.71
N GLU A 129 3.73 -12.62 9.12
CA GLU A 129 4.10 -13.75 10.00
C GLU A 129 3.42 -13.62 11.38
N ALA A 130 3.24 -12.37 11.86
CA ALA A 130 2.58 -12.10 13.14
C ALA A 130 1.04 -11.96 13.01
N PHE A 131 0.56 -11.24 12.02
CA PHE A 131 -0.84 -10.80 11.93
C PHE A 131 -1.59 -11.29 10.67
N GLY A 132 -0.93 -12.02 9.76
CA GLY A 132 -1.47 -12.32 8.42
C GLY A 132 -2.88 -12.90 8.40
N ASP A 133 -3.16 -13.84 9.29
CA ASP A 133 -4.44 -14.54 9.38
C ASP A 133 -5.43 -13.88 10.35
N VAL A 134 -5.00 -12.86 11.10
CA VAL A 134 -5.86 -12.11 12.01
C VAL A 134 -6.83 -11.29 11.19
N LYS A 135 -8.14 -11.38 11.50
CA LYS A 135 -9.11 -10.51 10.86
C LYS A 135 -8.81 -9.06 11.22
N LEU A 136 -8.83 -8.17 10.24
CA LEU A 136 -8.49 -6.77 10.45
C LEU A 136 -9.34 -6.13 11.57
N ALA A 137 -10.62 -6.49 11.67
CA ALA A 137 -11.52 -6.01 12.72
C ALA A 137 -11.24 -6.60 14.12
N GLU A 138 -10.47 -7.69 14.20
CA GLU A 138 -10.08 -8.35 15.45
C GLU A 138 -8.65 -7.95 15.88
N LEU A 139 -8.00 -7.07 15.11
CA LEU A 139 -6.67 -6.57 15.45
C LEU A 139 -6.80 -5.47 16.50
N THR A 140 -6.62 -5.86 17.76
CA THR A 140 -6.79 -4.98 18.94
C THR A 140 -5.47 -4.38 19.40
N GLU A 141 -5.53 -3.40 20.30
CA GLU A 141 -4.37 -2.79 20.95
C GLU A 141 -3.57 -3.82 21.76
N GLU A 142 -4.25 -4.78 22.41
CA GLU A 142 -3.61 -5.84 23.18
C GLU A 142 -2.75 -6.72 22.30
N LEU A 143 -3.25 -7.17 21.14
CA LEU A 143 -2.48 -7.98 20.17
C LEU A 143 -1.27 -7.23 19.63
N VAL A 144 -1.42 -5.93 19.34
CA VAL A 144 -0.31 -5.10 18.88
C VAL A 144 0.72 -4.91 20.00
N THR A 145 0.27 -4.74 21.23
CA THR A 145 1.14 -4.59 22.41
C THR A 145 1.91 -5.88 22.72
N GLU A 146 1.25 -7.04 22.64
CA GLU A 146 1.88 -8.35 22.80
C GLU A 146 2.99 -8.55 21.76
N TRP A 147 2.71 -8.26 20.49
CA TRP A 147 3.71 -8.32 19.42
C TRP A 147 4.85 -7.32 19.67
N TYR A 148 4.55 -6.08 20.06
CA TYR A 148 5.56 -5.02 20.25
C TYR A 148 6.58 -5.36 21.33
N TYR A 149 6.18 -6.02 22.42
CA TYR A 149 7.06 -6.45 23.50
C TYR A 149 7.56 -7.91 23.34
N GLY A 150 7.16 -8.56 22.28
CA GLY A 150 7.61 -9.91 21.94
C GLY A 150 9.03 -9.95 21.37
N PRO A 151 9.52 -11.13 20.96
CA PRO A 151 10.84 -11.29 20.37
C PRO A 151 10.89 -10.74 18.95
N HIS A 152 11.95 -10.02 18.61
CA HIS A 152 12.21 -9.47 17.29
C HIS A 152 13.54 -10.00 16.72
N PRO A 153 13.51 -11.22 16.11
CA PRO A 153 14.73 -11.91 15.67
C PRO A 153 15.47 -11.20 14.53
N ASN A 154 14.79 -10.31 13.81
CA ASN A 154 15.35 -9.59 12.66
C ASN A 154 16.14 -8.32 13.05
N GLY A 155 16.29 -8.05 14.34
CA GLY A 155 17.06 -6.93 14.87
C GLY A 155 16.28 -5.62 14.98
N GLU A 156 16.86 -4.66 15.70
CA GLU A 156 16.21 -3.41 16.11
C GLU A 156 15.83 -2.50 14.93
N TRP A 157 16.67 -2.42 13.89
CA TRP A 157 16.40 -1.63 12.68
C TRP A 157 15.17 -2.16 11.94
N GLN A 158 15.06 -3.48 11.81
CA GLN A 158 13.94 -4.10 11.15
C GLN A 158 12.66 -3.93 11.98
N PHE A 159 12.74 -4.13 13.28
CA PHE A 159 11.63 -3.91 14.21
C PHE A 159 11.09 -2.47 14.13
N ARG A 160 12.00 -1.47 14.16
CA ARG A 160 11.60 -0.07 13.98
C ARG A 160 10.86 0.15 12.64
N SER A 161 11.38 -0.42 11.55
CA SER A 161 10.77 -0.34 10.23
C SER A 161 9.37 -0.95 10.22
N GLU A 162 9.22 -2.12 10.82
CA GLU A 162 7.93 -2.82 10.98
C GLU A 162 6.92 -2.01 11.80
N CYS A 163 7.36 -1.39 12.91
CA CYS A 163 6.51 -0.49 13.71
C CYS A 163 5.99 0.70 12.89
N ILE A 164 6.88 1.38 12.15
CA ILE A 164 6.51 2.49 11.26
C ILE A 164 5.49 2.01 10.22
N ARG A 165 5.75 0.85 9.62
CA ARG A 165 4.90 0.27 8.57
C ARG A 165 3.54 -0.15 9.10
N LEU A 166 3.49 -0.85 10.23
CA LEU A 166 2.25 -1.27 10.87
C LEU A 166 1.37 -0.06 11.21
N LYS A 167 1.95 0.93 11.90
CA LYS A 167 1.23 2.17 12.25
C LYS A 167 0.66 2.89 11.05
N MET A 168 1.40 2.90 9.93
CA MET A 168 0.96 3.52 8.68
C MET A 168 -0.17 2.73 8.01
N LEU A 169 -0.07 1.39 7.96
CA LEU A 169 -1.11 0.51 7.40
C LEU A 169 -2.42 0.66 8.18
N LEU A 170 -2.35 0.62 9.52
CA LEU A 170 -3.52 0.73 10.37
C LEU A 170 -4.15 2.13 10.28
N ARG A 171 -3.34 3.19 10.14
CA ARG A 171 -3.87 4.53 9.86
C ARG A 171 -4.62 4.60 8.52
N GLU A 172 -4.15 3.89 7.49
CA GLU A 172 -4.89 3.80 6.22
C GLU A 172 -6.19 3.01 6.38
N ALA A 173 -6.21 1.97 7.23
CA ALA A 173 -7.43 1.23 7.53
C ALA A 173 -8.49 2.10 8.24
N CYS A 174 -8.07 3.09 9.04
CA CYS A 174 -8.95 4.07 9.68
C CYS A 174 -9.41 5.17 8.72
N ALA A 175 -8.80 5.30 7.55
CA ALA A 175 -9.22 6.29 6.57
C ALA A 175 -10.36 5.76 5.70
N PRO A 176 -11.39 6.56 5.39
CA PRO A 176 -12.47 6.14 4.50
C PRO A 176 -11.94 5.92 3.07
N ALA A 177 -12.38 4.83 2.41
CA ALA A 177 -11.97 4.50 1.04
C ALA A 177 -12.42 5.54 0.01
N SER A 178 -13.54 6.18 0.27
CA SER A 178 -14.15 7.21 -0.57
C SER A 178 -15.00 8.14 0.29
N LYS A 179 -15.36 9.30 -0.27
CA LYS A 179 -16.22 10.27 0.46
C LYS A 179 -17.52 9.60 0.93
N GLY A 180 -17.63 9.34 2.24
CA GLY A 180 -18.80 8.75 2.88
C GLY A 180 -18.82 7.22 2.96
N ALA A 181 -17.73 6.54 2.62
CA ALA A 181 -17.54 5.15 2.99
C ALA A 181 -17.13 5.05 4.47
N PRO A 182 -17.56 4.04 5.23
CA PRO A 182 -17.06 3.81 6.56
C PRO A 182 -15.58 3.38 6.49
N PRO A 183 -14.78 3.72 7.51
CA PRO A 183 -13.43 3.18 7.64
C PRO A 183 -13.48 1.66 7.91
N LEU A 184 -12.38 0.97 7.70
CA LEU A 184 -12.27 -0.46 8.02
C LEU A 184 -12.04 -0.69 9.52
N LEU A 185 -11.37 0.25 10.17
CA LEU A 185 -11.16 0.31 11.61
C LEU A 185 -11.67 1.66 12.14
N ALA A 186 -12.33 1.65 13.28
CA ALA A 186 -12.79 2.87 13.94
C ALA A 186 -11.61 3.71 14.45
N GLU A 187 -10.64 3.04 15.07
CA GLU A 187 -9.45 3.63 15.67
C GLU A 187 -8.20 2.82 15.31
N ASN A 188 -7.03 3.47 15.39
CA ASN A 188 -5.76 2.80 15.14
C ASN A 188 -5.28 2.08 16.40
N PRO A 189 -5.21 0.75 16.41
CA PRO A 189 -4.77 -0.01 17.58
C PRO A 189 -3.27 0.12 17.86
N PHE A 190 -2.48 0.75 16.98
CA PHE A 190 -1.06 1.03 17.24
C PHE A 190 -0.90 2.37 17.96
N THR A 191 -0.99 2.37 19.28
CA THR A 191 -0.86 3.56 20.14
C THR A 191 0.56 3.78 20.64
N LEU A 192 1.39 2.73 20.62
CA LEU A 192 2.76 2.70 21.15
C LEU A 192 3.72 3.66 20.41
N PRO A 193 4.78 4.13 21.07
CA PRO A 193 5.80 4.94 20.42
C PRO A 193 6.56 4.12 19.38
N ILE A 194 7.03 4.78 18.32
CA ILE A 194 7.98 4.15 17.41
C ILE A 194 9.33 4.07 18.15
N PRO A 195 10.00 2.89 18.15
CA PRO A 195 11.32 2.77 18.75
C PRO A 195 12.30 3.82 18.20
N PRO A 196 13.22 4.36 19.01
CA PRO A 196 14.25 5.27 18.51
C PRO A 196 15.06 4.61 17.40
N GLU A 197 15.80 5.40 16.65
CA GLU A 197 16.81 4.82 15.75
C GLU A 197 17.86 4.13 16.58
N PRO A 198 18.14 2.83 16.30
CA PRO A 198 19.23 2.16 16.95
C PRO A 198 20.51 2.97 16.71
N GLU A 199 21.31 3.14 17.74
CA GLU A 199 22.62 3.76 17.57
C GLU A 199 23.37 2.94 16.53
N ALA A 200 23.70 3.56 15.41
CA ALA A 200 24.71 3.01 14.52
C ALA A 200 25.93 2.86 15.41
N GLY A 201 26.24 1.61 15.75
CA GLY A 201 27.48 1.38 16.48
C GLY A 201 28.53 2.21 15.77
N SER A 202 29.17 3.13 16.50
CA SER A 202 30.35 3.83 16.00
C SER A 202 31.34 2.74 15.68
N SER A 203 31.22 2.15 14.50
CA SER A 203 32.28 1.32 14.01
C SER A 203 33.42 2.31 13.80
N ASP A 204 34.36 2.32 14.70
CA ASP A 204 35.67 2.91 14.48
C ASP A 204 36.38 2.13 13.35
N ILE A 205 35.66 1.99 12.20
CA ILE A 205 36.25 1.46 10.99
C ILE A 205 37.15 2.60 10.48
N PRO A 206 38.48 2.45 10.57
CA PRO A 206 39.36 3.48 10.09
C PRO A 206 39.14 3.66 8.58
N PRO A 207 39.34 4.87 8.05
CA PRO A 207 39.33 5.11 6.63
C PRO A 207 40.31 4.15 5.92
N VAL A 208 39.88 3.64 4.75
CA VAL A 208 40.76 2.79 3.91
C VAL A 208 42.03 3.54 3.57
N THR A 209 43.16 2.93 3.85
CA THR A 209 44.51 3.48 3.52
C THR A 209 44.76 3.41 2.01
N PRO A 210 45.68 4.24 1.48
CA PRO A 210 46.04 4.16 0.04
C PRO A 210 46.53 2.78 -0.39
N ASP A 211 47.25 2.07 0.45
CA ASP A 211 47.74 0.71 0.12
C ASP A 211 46.58 -0.30 0.06
N GLU A 212 45.68 -0.25 1.02
CA GLU A 212 44.46 -1.10 0.98
C GLU A 212 43.60 -0.78 -0.23
N LEU A 213 43.42 0.48 -0.58
CA LEU A 213 42.69 0.92 -1.76
C LEU A 213 43.33 0.36 -3.04
N TYR A 214 44.66 0.38 -3.14
CA TYR A 214 45.41 -0.19 -4.26
C TYR A 214 45.24 -1.72 -4.34
N HIS A 215 45.27 -2.41 -3.21
CA HIS A 215 45.04 -3.84 -3.17
C HIS A 215 43.60 -4.19 -3.60
N ILE A 216 42.59 -3.45 -3.10
CA ILE A 216 41.18 -3.63 -3.52
C ILE A 216 41.05 -3.41 -5.05
N TYR A 217 41.61 -2.32 -5.56
CA TYR A 217 41.57 -2.01 -6.99
C TYR A 217 42.17 -3.15 -7.84
N ASN A 218 43.31 -3.72 -7.45
CA ASN A 218 43.96 -4.80 -8.19
C ASN A 218 43.20 -6.15 -8.07
N ALA A 219 42.48 -6.38 -7.01
CA ALA A 219 41.66 -7.57 -6.81
C ALA A 219 40.33 -7.51 -7.59
N MET A 220 39.89 -6.32 -7.99
CA MET A 220 38.63 -6.12 -8.71
C MET A 220 38.76 -6.53 -10.20
N PRO A 221 37.66 -7.06 -10.81
CA PRO A 221 37.61 -7.29 -12.24
C PRO A 221 37.89 -6.00 -13.04
N GLY A 222 38.60 -6.13 -14.18
CA GLY A 222 39.04 -4.96 -14.98
C GLY A 222 37.96 -3.97 -15.36
N TYR A 223 36.75 -4.46 -15.61
CA TYR A 223 35.60 -3.64 -15.99
C TYR A 223 34.92 -2.89 -14.84
N THR A 224 35.22 -3.22 -13.58
CA THR A 224 34.65 -2.56 -12.40
C THR A 224 35.66 -1.83 -11.54
N ARG A 225 36.98 -2.08 -11.72
CA ARG A 225 38.03 -1.57 -10.81
C ARG A 225 38.06 -0.05 -10.67
N LEU A 226 37.72 0.69 -11.75
CA LEU A 226 37.68 2.16 -11.69
C LEU A 226 36.67 2.67 -10.64
N SER A 227 35.60 1.91 -10.36
CA SER A 227 34.60 2.28 -9.36
C SER A 227 35.19 2.47 -7.96
N VAL A 228 36.27 1.76 -7.62
CA VAL A 228 36.96 1.85 -6.33
C VAL A 228 37.53 3.26 -6.16
N TYR A 229 38.27 3.76 -7.13
CA TYR A 229 38.83 5.12 -7.06
C TYR A 229 37.76 6.21 -7.17
N LEU A 230 36.75 6.01 -8.01
CA LEU A 230 35.64 6.96 -8.12
C LEU A 230 34.87 7.07 -6.79
N ALA A 231 34.61 5.95 -6.10
CA ALA A 231 33.95 5.97 -4.80
C ALA A 231 34.83 6.60 -3.70
N ALA A 232 36.12 6.29 -3.69
CA ALA A 232 37.02 6.74 -2.62
C ALA A 232 37.55 8.17 -2.82
N CYS A 233 37.91 8.54 -4.07
CA CYS A 233 38.67 9.77 -4.34
C CYS A 233 37.85 10.89 -4.97
N ALA A 234 36.70 10.59 -5.58
CA ALA A 234 35.86 11.57 -6.25
C ALA A 234 34.71 12.10 -5.35
N GLY A 235 34.99 12.40 -4.09
CA GLY A 235 34.05 13.01 -3.16
C GLY A 235 33.05 12.02 -2.51
N GLY A 236 33.38 10.72 -2.43
CA GLY A 236 32.51 9.73 -1.75
C GLY A 236 31.26 9.37 -2.54
N MET A 237 31.40 9.13 -3.82
CA MET A 237 30.27 8.81 -4.72
C MET A 237 29.54 7.54 -4.26
N ARG A 238 28.21 7.58 -4.29
CA ARG A 238 27.40 6.38 -4.08
C ARG A 238 27.52 5.44 -5.27
N ILE A 239 27.42 4.13 -5.04
CA ILE A 239 27.55 3.13 -6.12
C ILE A 239 26.59 3.39 -7.30
N GLY A 240 25.36 3.82 -7.04
CA GLY A 240 24.42 4.17 -8.09
C GLY A 240 24.84 5.39 -8.92
N GLU A 241 25.55 6.33 -8.34
CA GLU A 241 26.12 7.50 -9.02
C GLU A 241 27.30 7.09 -9.88
N VAL A 242 28.20 6.24 -9.35
CA VAL A 242 29.31 5.65 -10.12
C VAL A 242 28.80 4.88 -11.33
N CYS A 243 27.80 4.01 -11.16
CA CYS A 243 27.19 3.27 -12.25
C CYS A 243 26.40 4.15 -13.25
N GLY A 244 26.08 5.37 -12.87
CA GLY A 244 25.38 6.34 -13.70
C GLY A 244 26.29 7.22 -14.55
N LEU A 245 27.60 7.16 -14.36
CA LEU A 245 28.55 7.98 -15.12
C LEU A 245 28.60 7.58 -16.60
N MET A 246 28.83 8.57 -17.44
CA MET A 246 29.07 8.45 -18.88
C MET A 246 30.34 9.23 -19.23
N ASP A 247 30.95 8.90 -20.36
CA ASP A 247 32.17 9.57 -20.85
C ASP A 247 32.01 11.10 -20.91
N THR A 248 30.81 11.56 -21.26
CA THR A 248 30.46 13.00 -21.35
C THR A 248 30.39 13.72 -20.01
N ASP A 249 30.49 13.01 -18.88
CA ASP A 249 30.50 13.59 -17.56
C ASP A 249 31.92 13.96 -17.06
N PHE A 250 32.95 13.54 -17.81
CA PHE A 250 34.36 13.85 -17.53
C PHE A 250 34.84 15.03 -18.36
N ASP A 251 35.10 16.14 -17.73
CA ASP A 251 35.82 17.27 -18.31
C ASP A 251 37.31 17.20 -17.89
N LEU A 252 38.10 16.57 -18.71
CA LEU A 252 39.52 16.32 -18.43
C LEU A 252 40.37 17.60 -18.51
N GLU A 253 39.96 18.59 -19.29
CA GLU A 253 40.67 19.86 -19.43
C GLU A 253 40.53 20.68 -18.14
N ASN A 254 39.32 20.78 -17.60
CA ASN A 254 39.04 21.52 -16.37
C ASN A 254 39.14 20.65 -15.12
N LYS A 255 39.45 19.36 -15.26
CA LYS A 255 39.52 18.37 -14.14
C LYS A 255 38.22 18.31 -13.32
N VAL A 256 37.07 18.36 -14.01
CA VAL A 256 35.75 18.36 -13.41
C VAL A 256 35.03 17.06 -13.74
N LEU A 257 34.42 16.45 -12.71
CA LEU A 257 33.50 15.33 -12.86
C LEU A 257 32.09 15.79 -12.52
N MET A 258 31.16 15.67 -13.45
CA MET A 258 29.78 16.08 -13.28
C MET A 258 28.90 14.88 -12.93
N ILE A 259 28.38 14.82 -11.70
CA ILE A 259 27.43 13.79 -11.27
C ILE A 259 26.03 14.27 -11.60
N ARG A 260 25.37 13.68 -12.63
CA ARG A 260 24.08 14.13 -13.14
C ARG A 260 22.95 13.14 -12.90
N ARG A 261 23.26 11.87 -12.67
CA ARG A 261 22.31 10.77 -12.60
C ARG A 261 22.76 9.67 -11.67
N SER A 262 21.82 8.80 -11.32
CA SER A 262 22.09 7.62 -10.50
C SER A 262 21.37 6.42 -11.10
N VAL A 263 21.99 5.25 -11.08
CA VAL A 263 21.37 3.98 -11.45
C VAL A 263 20.75 3.32 -10.23
N SER A 264 19.53 2.84 -10.35
CA SER A 264 18.85 2.05 -9.33
C SER A 264 18.36 0.73 -9.91
N HIS A 265 18.41 -0.32 -9.10
CA HIS A 265 17.82 -1.62 -9.48
C HIS A 265 16.30 -1.60 -9.29
N GLY A 266 15.60 -2.46 -10.06
CA GLY A 266 14.16 -2.69 -9.91
C GLY A 266 13.80 -3.29 -8.55
N ALA A 267 12.51 -3.50 -8.31
CA ALA A 267 12.00 -4.12 -7.08
C ALA A 267 12.39 -5.60 -6.96
N ASP A 268 12.54 -6.26 -8.09
CA ASP A 268 12.96 -7.65 -8.20
C ASP A 268 14.42 -7.69 -8.68
N ASP A 269 15.22 -8.62 -8.16
CA ASP A 269 16.66 -8.73 -8.44
C ASP A 269 16.97 -8.96 -9.94
N LEU A 270 15.97 -9.41 -10.70
CA LEU A 270 16.04 -9.63 -12.15
C LEU A 270 15.45 -8.45 -12.95
N GLY A 271 14.96 -7.40 -12.27
CA GLY A 271 14.38 -6.25 -12.95
C GLY A 271 15.47 -5.37 -13.61
N PRO A 272 15.14 -4.69 -14.74
CA PRO A 272 16.10 -3.83 -15.41
C PRO A 272 16.53 -2.67 -14.52
N SER A 273 17.82 -2.35 -14.55
CA SER A 273 18.34 -1.14 -13.91
C SER A 273 17.72 0.11 -14.54
N ARG A 274 17.40 1.09 -13.73
CA ARG A 274 16.80 2.37 -14.18
C ARG A 274 17.74 3.53 -13.90
N ILE A 275 17.97 4.35 -14.91
CA ILE A 275 18.65 5.64 -14.76
C ILE A 275 17.64 6.65 -14.22
N GLY A 276 17.98 7.30 -13.12
CA GLY A 276 17.12 8.28 -12.46
C GLY A 276 17.89 9.54 -12.03
N ARG A 277 17.17 10.48 -11.41
CA ARG A 277 17.76 11.67 -10.81
C ARG A 277 18.57 11.31 -9.57
N LEU A 278 19.51 12.18 -9.23
CA LEU A 278 20.23 12.09 -7.97
C LEU A 278 19.26 12.13 -6.78
N LYS A 279 19.61 11.42 -5.73
CA LYS A 279 18.92 11.58 -4.44
C LYS A 279 19.52 12.84 -3.78
N THR A 280 18.72 13.85 -3.67
CA THR A 280 19.00 15.05 -2.86
C THR A 280 18.78 14.75 -1.41
#